data_8625ec283133a17f09788884e663c950
#
_entry.id   8625ec283133a17f09788884e663c950
#
_cell.length_a   1.000
_cell.length_b   1.000
_cell.length_c   1.000
_cell.angle_alpha   90.00
_cell.angle_beta   90.00
_cell.angle_gamma   90.00
#
_symmetry.space_group_name_H-M   'P 1'
#
loop_
_entity.id
_entity.type
_entity.pdbx_description
1 polymer ?
#
loop_
_entity_poly.entity_id
_entity_poly.type
_entity_poly.pdbx_seq_one_letter_code
_entity_poly.pdbx_strand_id
1 'polypeptide(L)'
;MLDKAKSIQDQLSVWRRDFHMHPELGFRETRTAAKVAEILEQFGVRLRRGVGRTGVVADLGSGKPLIAIRADMDALPLQETNQVPYASQNPGVMHACGHDGHWPWRLVRRLCYPAKNFPGRCDSCSSLLKK
;
A
#
# COMPACT_ATOMS: atom_id res chain seq x y z
N MET A 1 -5.23 17.43 12.14
CA MET A 1 -5.18 16.04 11.61
C MET A 1 -6.04 15.92 10.35
N LEU A 2 -7.32 16.30 10.40
CA LEU A 2 -8.25 16.27 9.27
C LEU A 2 -7.74 17.07 8.06
N ASP A 3 -7.19 18.26 8.28
CA ASP A 3 -6.69 19.13 7.21
C ASP A 3 -5.49 18.52 6.46
N LYS A 4 -4.59 17.84 7.19
CA LYS A 4 -3.50 17.08 6.55
C LYS A 4 -4.01 15.89 5.73
N ALA A 5 -5.05 15.21 6.19
CA ALA A 5 -5.67 14.12 5.42
C ALA A 5 -6.34 14.66 4.15
N LYS A 6 -7.04 15.80 4.27
CA LYS A 6 -7.66 16.47 3.11
C LYS A 6 -6.62 16.96 2.10
N SER A 7 -5.48 17.51 2.55
CA SER A 7 -4.44 18.04 1.65
C SER A 7 -3.76 16.98 0.77
N ILE A 8 -3.91 15.69 1.10
CA ILE A 8 -3.33 14.58 0.32
C ILE A 8 -4.38 13.70 -0.36
N GLN A 9 -5.66 14.05 -0.24
CA GLN A 9 -6.78 13.25 -0.75
C GLN A 9 -6.67 13.01 -2.26
N ASP A 10 -6.33 14.03 -3.03
CA ASP A 10 -6.18 13.93 -4.49
C ASP A 10 -5.04 12.98 -4.85
N GLN A 11 -3.91 13.10 -4.15
CA GLN A 11 -2.76 12.21 -4.36
C GLN A 11 -3.08 10.75 -4.00
N LEU A 12 -3.86 10.52 -2.94
CA LEU A 12 -4.32 9.18 -2.57
C LEU A 12 -5.22 8.59 -3.66
N SER A 13 -6.10 9.41 -4.22
CA SER A 13 -6.98 8.99 -5.32
C SER A 13 -6.18 8.63 -6.57
N VAL A 14 -5.12 9.39 -6.90
CA VAL A 14 -4.20 9.09 -8.00
C VAL A 14 -3.51 7.75 -7.77
N TRP A 15 -2.93 7.51 -6.61
CA TRP A 15 -2.25 6.25 -6.30
C TRP A 15 -3.23 5.06 -6.31
N ARG A 16 -4.41 5.20 -5.69
CA ARG A 16 -5.42 4.16 -5.71
C ARG A 16 -5.82 3.78 -7.13
N ARG A 17 -6.09 4.77 -7.98
CA ARG A 17 -6.49 4.54 -9.38
C ARG A 17 -5.36 3.89 -10.18
N ASP A 18 -4.12 4.27 -9.96
CA ASP A 18 -2.97 3.63 -10.60
C ASP A 18 -2.85 2.14 -10.22
N PHE A 19 -3.03 1.78 -8.95
CA PHE A 19 -3.08 0.38 -8.52
C PHE A 19 -4.27 -0.35 -9.12
N HIS A 20 -5.44 0.28 -9.15
CA HIS A 20 -6.66 -0.31 -9.70
C HIS A 20 -6.52 -0.64 -11.19
N MET A 21 -5.89 0.25 -11.96
CA MET A 21 -5.63 0.03 -13.39
C MET A 21 -4.63 -1.08 -13.68
N HIS A 22 -3.74 -1.39 -12.74
CA HIS A 22 -2.65 -2.34 -12.95
C HIS A 22 -2.64 -3.44 -11.87
N PRO A 23 -3.75 -4.19 -11.73
CA PRO A 23 -3.86 -5.21 -10.71
C PRO A 23 -2.94 -6.40 -11.01
N GLU A 24 -2.32 -6.96 -9.98
CA GLU A 24 -1.46 -8.13 -10.07
C GLU A 24 -1.95 -9.22 -9.10
N LEU A 25 -1.87 -10.48 -9.51
CA LEU A 25 -2.27 -11.63 -8.68
C LEU A 25 -1.28 -11.86 -7.55
N GLY A 26 -1.74 -12.52 -6.50
CA GLY A 26 -0.93 -12.90 -5.35
C GLY A 26 0.37 -13.59 -5.72
N PHE A 27 1.48 -13.16 -5.10
CA PHE A 27 2.86 -13.56 -5.37
C PHE A 27 3.41 -13.17 -6.77
N ARG A 28 2.70 -12.33 -7.50
CA ARG A 28 3.13 -11.76 -8.78
C ARG A 28 3.10 -10.22 -8.78
N GLU A 29 2.91 -9.60 -7.61
CA GLU A 29 2.74 -8.16 -7.40
C GLU A 29 4.08 -7.41 -7.54
N THR A 30 4.79 -7.60 -8.63
CA THR A 30 6.13 -7.04 -8.85
C THR A 30 6.10 -5.54 -9.10
N ARG A 31 5.20 -5.08 -9.98
CA ARG A 31 4.97 -3.66 -10.26
C ARG A 31 4.40 -2.95 -9.04
N THR A 32 3.38 -3.55 -8.44
CA THR A 32 2.70 -3.00 -7.26
C THR A 32 3.69 -2.81 -6.11
N ALA A 33 4.49 -3.83 -5.81
CA ALA A 33 5.53 -3.77 -4.77
C ALA A 33 6.60 -2.70 -5.06
N ALA A 34 7.04 -2.59 -6.32
CA ALA A 34 8.00 -1.57 -6.72
C ALA A 34 7.42 -0.16 -6.54
N LYS A 35 6.17 0.06 -6.96
CA LYS A 35 5.49 1.36 -6.82
C LYS A 35 5.25 1.74 -5.36
N VAL A 36 4.84 0.78 -4.54
CA VAL A 36 4.69 0.95 -3.09
C VAL A 36 6.02 1.37 -2.45
N ALA A 37 7.11 0.67 -2.80
CA ALA A 37 8.42 0.99 -2.27
C ALA A 37 8.90 2.38 -2.71
N GLU A 38 8.72 2.75 -3.99
CA GLU A 38 9.02 4.09 -4.50
C GLU A 38 8.30 5.19 -3.71
N ILE A 39 6.99 5.01 -3.48
CA ILE A 39 6.21 5.97 -2.72
C ILE A 39 6.69 6.06 -1.27
N LEU A 40 7.00 4.95 -0.62
CA LEU A 40 7.48 4.93 0.75
C LEU A 40 8.87 5.56 0.89
N GLU A 41 9.76 5.37 -0.10
CA GLU A 41 11.10 5.98 -0.12
C GLU A 41 11.05 7.51 -0.14
N GLN A 42 10.05 8.10 -0.80
CA GLN A 42 9.83 9.56 -0.80
C GLN A 42 9.58 10.12 0.61
N PHE A 43 9.15 9.27 1.53
CA PHE A 43 8.95 9.64 2.94
C PHE A 43 10.15 9.34 3.84
N GLY A 44 11.28 8.93 3.26
CA GLY A 44 12.53 8.71 3.98
C GLY A 44 12.47 7.55 4.98
N VAL A 45 11.66 6.52 4.73
CA VAL A 45 11.55 5.33 5.58
C VAL A 45 12.54 4.25 5.16
N ARG A 46 13.04 3.47 6.12
CA ARG A 46 13.88 2.31 5.84
C ARG A 46 13.02 1.18 5.29
N LEU A 47 13.39 0.63 4.13
CA LEU A 47 12.65 -0.42 3.46
C LEU A 47 13.44 -1.71 3.37
N ARG A 48 12.68 -2.82 3.40
CA ARG A 48 13.12 -4.17 2.99
C ARG A 48 12.16 -4.66 1.91
N ARG A 49 12.70 -4.99 0.74
CA ARG A 49 11.93 -5.47 -0.42
C ARG A 49 12.04 -6.98 -0.56
N GLY A 50 11.11 -7.61 -1.25
CA GLY A 50 11.13 -9.05 -1.54
C GLY A 50 10.87 -9.94 -0.31
N VAL A 51 10.26 -9.41 0.74
CA VAL A 51 9.91 -10.18 1.92
C VAL A 51 8.71 -11.09 1.60
N GLY A 52 8.88 -12.40 1.74
CA GLY A 52 7.87 -13.38 1.32
C GLY A 52 7.56 -13.34 -0.18
N ARG A 53 8.56 -13.11 -1.03
CA ARG A 53 8.60 -12.93 -2.48
C ARG A 53 8.40 -11.47 -2.91
N THR A 54 7.19 -10.94 -2.89
CA THR A 54 6.85 -9.59 -3.40
C THR A 54 6.64 -8.57 -2.31
N GLY A 55 6.59 -8.97 -1.04
CA GLY A 55 6.25 -8.07 0.06
C GLY A 55 7.29 -6.96 0.30
N VAL A 56 6.80 -5.82 0.77
CA VAL A 56 7.60 -4.66 1.19
C VAL A 56 7.37 -4.42 2.68
N VAL A 57 8.45 -4.29 3.44
CA VAL A 57 8.41 -3.95 4.87
C VAL A 57 9.03 -2.59 5.07
N ALA A 58 8.34 -1.70 5.75
CA ALA A 58 8.82 -0.37 6.12
C ALA A 58 8.92 -0.23 7.63
N ASP A 59 10.09 0.15 8.13
CA ASP A 59 10.34 0.40 9.53
C ASP A 59 10.17 1.89 9.85
N LEU A 60 9.35 2.20 10.86
CA LEU A 60 9.05 3.56 11.27
C LEU A 60 9.28 3.76 12.77
N GLY A 61 10.07 4.78 13.11
CA GLY A 61 10.38 5.08 14.51
C GLY A 61 11.41 4.12 15.12
N SER A 62 11.52 4.17 16.44
CA SER A 62 12.43 3.33 17.23
C SER A 62 11.84 3.11 18.62
N GLY A 63 12.21 2.01 19.27
CA GLY A 63 11.76 1.70 20.63
C GLY A 63 10.68 0.62 20.72
N LYS A 64 10.06 0.52 21.87
CA LYS A 64 8.98 -0.43 22.20
C LYS A 64 7.76 0.32 22.70
N PRO A 65 6.52 -0.19 22.53
CA PRO A 65 6.19 -1.46 21.86
C PRO A 65 6.38 -1.41 20.34
N LEU A 66 6.55 -2.58 19.71
CA LEU A 66 6.56 -2.75 18.26
C LEU A 66 5.14 -3.10 17.80
N ILE A 67 4.62 -2.33 16.85
CA ILE A 67 3.31 -2.57 16.24
C ILE A 67 3.52 -2.80 14.74
N ALA A 68 3.04 -3.94 14.24
CA ALA A 68 3.01 -4.22 12.81
C ALA A 68 1.63 -3.91 12.22
N ILE A 69 1.63 -3.27 11.05
CA ILE A 69 0.41 -2.99 10.30
C ILE A 69 0.53 -3.68 8.94
N ARG A 70 -0.44 -4.55 8.61
CA ARG A 70 -0.49 -5.27 7.33
C ARG A 70 -1.43 -4.58 6.34
N ALA A 71 -1.01 -4.52 5.06
CA ALA A 71 -1.84 -4.18 3.92
C ALA A 71 -1.60 -5.20 2.81
N ASP A 72 -2.65 -5.79 2.30
CA ASP A 72 -2.57 -6.69 1.16
C ASP A 72 -2.46 -5.88 -0.14
N MET A 73 -1.77 -6.44 -1.15
CA MET A 73 -1.50 -5.77 -2.43
C MET A 73 -2.08 -6.53 -3.62
N ASP A 74 -2.48 -7.78 -3.39
CA ASP A 74 -2.94 -8.68 -4.43
C ASP A 74 -4.32 -8.30 -4.95
N ALA A 75 -4.54 -8.61 -6.24
CA ALA A 75 -5.82 -8.59 -6.92
C ALA A 75 -6.38 -10.01 -7.10
N LEU A 76 -7.59 -10.10 -7.59
CA LEU A 76 -8.29 -11.36 -7.82
C LEU A 76 -8.36 -11.72 -9.31
N PRO A 77 -8.43 -13.02 -9.67
CA PRO A 77 -8.60 -13.48 -11.03
C PRO A 77 -10.07 -13.34 -11.48
N LEU A 78 -10.51 -12.08 -11.61
CA LEU A 78 -11.86 -11.70 -12.00
C LEU A 78 -11.80 -10.67 -13.12
N GLN A 79 -12.69 -10.79 -14.11
CA GLN A 79 -12.82 -9.79 -15.16
C GLN A 79 -13.58 -8.57 -14.61
N GLU A 80 -12.99 -7.39 -14.70
CA GLU A 80 -13.70 -6.18 -14.39
C GLU A 80 -14.70 -5.82 -15.50
N THR A 81 -15.92 -5.50 -15.08
CA THR A 81 -17.01 -5.09 -15.98
C THR A 81 -17.39 -3.61 -15.82
N ASN A 82 -16.76 -2.91 -14.88
CA ASN A 82 -17.01 -1.48 -14.66
C ASN A 82 -16.49 -0.64 -15.82
N GLN A 83 -17.30 0.35 -16.23
CA GLN A 83 -16.94 1.31 -17.26
C GLN A 83 -16.46 2.63 -16.62
N VAL A 84 -15.30 2.58 -15.97
CA VAL A 84 -14.70 3.75 -15.34
C VAL A 84 -13.34 4.08 -15.97
N PRO A 85 -12.92 5.34 -15.98
CA PRO A 85 -11.64 5.74 -16.61
C PRO A 85 -10.40 5.06 -16.05
N TYR A 86 -10.51 4.47 -14.87
CA TYR A 86 -9.43 3.76 -14.16
C TYR A 86 -9.72 2.26 -14.01
N ALA A 87 -10.56 1.67 -14.87
CA ALA A 87 -10.78 0.23 -14.90
C ALA A 87 -9.47 -0.54 -15.14
N SER A 88 -9.44 -1.79 -14.73
CA SER A 88 -8.30 -2.68 -14.91
C SER A 88 -7.86 -2.75 -16.37
N GLN A 89 -6.56 -2.57 -16.61
CA GLN A 89 -5.92 -2.76 -17.91
C GLN A 89 -5.40 -4.20 -18.10
N ASN A 90 -5.51 -5.04 -17.07
CA ASN A 90 -5.09 -6.42 -17.09
C ASN A 90 -6.31 -7.34 -17.24
N PRO A 91 -6.59 -7.89 -18.44
CA PRO A 91 -7.74 -8.74 -18.66
C PRO A 91 -7.80 -9.92 -17.68
N GLY A 92 -8.96 -10.17 -17.10
CA GLY A 92 -9.17 -11.26 -16.16
C GLY A 92 -8.60 -11.03 -14.76
N VAL A 93 -8.13 -9.82 -14.44
CA VAL A 93 -7.62 -9.48 -13.11
C VAL A 93 -8.24 -8.16 -12.63
N MET A 94 -8.70 -8.10 -11.39
CA MET A 94 -9.36 -6.93 -10.82
C MET A 94 -9.09 -6.81 -9.32
N HIS A 95 -8.97 -5.58 -8.82
CA HIS A 95 -8.97 -5.29 -7.38
C HIS A 95 -10.39 -5.31 -6.79
N ALA A 96 -11.05 -6.47 -6.83
CA ALA A 96 -12.43 -6.61 -6.35
C ALA A 96 -12.56 -6.62 -4.81
N CYS A 97 -11.48 -6.88 -4.06
CA CYS A 97 -11.45 -6.82 -2.60
C CYS A 97 -11.12 -5.43 -2.05
N GLY A 98 -10.75 -4.47 -2.91
CA GLY A 98 -10.39 -3.12 -2.47
C GLY A 98 -8.98 -2.99 -1.87
N HIS A 99 -8.08 -3.94 -2.12
CA HIS A 99 -6.70 -3.89 -1.65
C HIS A 99 -5.93 -2.68 -2.23
N ASP A 100 -6.32 -2.20 -3.40
CA ASP A 100 -5.87 -0.94 -4.00
C ASP A 100 -6.10 0.29 -3.12
N GLY A 101 -7.11 0.24 -2.24
CA GLY A 101 -7.40 1.27 -1.25
C GLY A 101 -6.62 1.14 0.06
N HIS A 102 -6.17 -0.07 0.43
CA HIS A 102 -5.49 -0.30 1.71
C HIS A 102 -4.16 0.46 1.82
N TRP A 103 -3.41 0.55 0.74
CA TRP A 103 -2.12 1.22 0.67
C TRP A 103 -2.20 2.73 0.85
N PRO A 104 -3.03 3.45 0.09
CA PRO A 104 -3.19 4.88 0.25
C PRO A 104 -3.62 5.25 1.69
N TRP A 105 -4.55 4.50 2.29
CA TRP A 105 -4.99 4.74 3.68
C TRP A 105 -3.87 4.62 4.71
N ARG A 106 -2.92 3.71 4.50
CA ARG A 106 -1.79 3.53 5.42
C ARG A 106 -0.77 4.64 5.31
N LEU A 107 -0.59 5.20 4.10
CA LEU A 107 0.22 6.39 3.89
C LEU A 107 -0.37 7.61 4.60
N VAL A 108 -1.69 7.79 4.60
CA VAL A 108 -2.36 8.84 5.39
C VAL A 108 -1.95 8.76 6.85
N ARG A 109 -2.00 7.58 7.42
CA ARG A 109 -1.62 7.38 8.82
C ARG A 109 -0.17 7.81 9.08
N ARG A 110 0.76 7.53 8.16
CA ARG A 110 2.17 7.95 8.26
C ARG A 110 2.30 9.47 8.22
N LEU A 111 1.58 10.12 7.31
CA LEU A 111 1.62 11.57 7.11
C LEU A 111 0.93 12.33 8.25
N CYS A 112 -0.15 11.78 8.78
CA CYS A 112 -0.92 12.40 9.86
C CYS A 112 -0.31 12.16 11.25
N TYR A 113 0.45 11.06 11.43
CA TYR A 113 1.14 10.72 12.66
C TYR A 113 2.66 10.60 12.41
N PRO A 114 3.40 11.69 12.45
CA PRO A 114 4.85 11.63 12.34
C PRO A 114 5.43 10.76 13.48
N ALA A 115 6.44 9.96 13.14
CA ALA A 115 7.06 8.99 14.05
C ALA A 115 7.54 9.59 15.39
N LYS A 116 7.77 10.91 15.43
CA LYS A 116 8.15 11.66 16.64
C LYS A 116 7.11 11.60 17.77
N ASN A 117 5.83 11.33 17.43
CA ASN A 117 4.73 11.28 18.38
C ASN A 117 4.29 9.85 18.73
N PHE A 118 5.00 8.85 18.24
CA PHE A 118 4.69 7.45 18.52
C PHE A 118 5.67 6.93 19.57
N PRO A 119 5.22 6.52 20.74
CA PRO A 119 6.11 6.04 21.80
C PRO A 119 6.71 4.65 21.52
N GLY A 120 6.59 4.14 20.31
CA GLY A 120 7.08 2.83 19.89
C GLY A 120 7.45 2.80 18.40
N ARG A 121 7.97 1.64 17.97
CA ARG A 121 8.29 1.33 16.57
C ARG A 121 7.06 0.78 15.87
N CYS A 122 6.79 1.24 14.65
CA CYS A 122 5.73 0.71 13.80
C CYS A 122 6.35 0.14 12.52
N ASP A 123 6.22 -1.16 12.32
CA ASP A 123 6.58 -1.83 11.08
C ASP A 123 5.32 -1.95 10.21
N SER A 124 5.42 -1.51 8.97
CA SER A 124 4.36 -1.69 7.98
C SER A 124 4.75 -2.83 7.05
N CYS A 125 4.00 -3.92 7.11
CA CYS A 125 4.21 -5.08 6.24
C CYS A 125 3.10 -5.16 5.20
N SER A 126 3.45 -5.21 3.94
CA SER A 126 2.53 -5.57 2.86
C SER A 126 2.72 -7.04 2.51
N SER A 127 1.63 -7.77 2.45
CA SER A 127 1.55 -9.20 2.07
C SER A 127 2.55 -10.13 2.78
N LEU A 128 2.65 -10.09 4.10
CA LEU A 128 3.32 -11.15 4.86
C LEU A 128 2.30 -12.21 5.30
N LEU A 129 2.52 -13.44 4.85
CA LEU A 129 1.92 -14.67 5.30
C LEU A 129 0.49 -14.94 4.80
N LYS A 130 0.38 -15.45 3.59
CA LYS A 130 -0.57 -16.55 3.35
C LYS A 130 0.15 -17.85 3.70
N LYS A 131 -0.32 -18.52 4.76
CA LYS A 131 -0.03 -19.93 4.99
C LYS A 131 -0.63 -20.75 3.87
#